data_4a0b42b378bd47eb9a73ad6f5bdd0d9c
#
_entry.id   4a0b42b378bd47eb9a73ad6f5bdd0d9c
#
_cell.length_a   1.000
_cell.length_b   1.000
_cell.length_c   1.000
_cell.angle_alpha   90.00
_cell.angle_beta   90.00
_cell.angle_gamma   90.00
#
_symmetry.space_group_name_H-M   'P 1'
#
loop_
_entity.id
_entity.type
_entity.pdbx_description
1 polymer ?
#
loop_
_entity_poly.entity_id
_entity_poly.type
_entity_poly.pdbx_seq_one_letter_code
_entity_poly.pdbx_strand_id
1 'polypeptide(L)'
;MSFAGHVFDMIQRNKQNREMLNNRKNRMKDNIPKVYAKEKAGRNRTITLTKEEYDFFSNNLIHFKNRNRLELCEIINKTIHNDLFDVIDLLPKQFADLIIIDPPYNLTKDFNGFTFKSSSNNEYLDYLRSWFPKIVSLLKPNGSLYLCGDWKCTAALHQVMEENLTVLNRITWQREKGRGALSNWKNGMEDIWFGVKDAKDYYFDVEAVKQKRKVLAPYKENGKPKDWEETENGNFRLTYPSNFWDDISIPYWSMPENTDHPTQKPEKLMAKLILASCPKNGIVFDPFLGSGTTSVVAKKLDRKYCGIEMNAEYACWAEKRLQMAELDNSIQGYTDGVFWERNSLNAQQVQK
;
A
#
# COMPACT_ATOMS: atom_id res chain seq x y z
N MET A 1 18.26 -22.37 -31.67
CA MET A 1 18.66 -22.83 -30.31
C MET A 1 17.62 -23.80 -29.82
N SER A 2 17.98 -25.00 -29.37
CA SER A 2 17.04 -26.09 -29.09
C SER A 2 16.31 -25.88 -27.76
N PHE A 3 15.07 -26.40 -27.68
CA PHE A 3 14.23 -26.40 -26.48
C PHE A 3 14.96 -26.92 -25.22
N ALA A 4 15.93 -27.83 -25.38
CA ALA A 4 16.77 -28.35 -24.30
C ALA A 4 17.72 -27.29 -23.70
N GLY A 5 18.20 -26.33 -24.46
CA GLY A 5 19.05 -25.22 -23.97
C GLY A 5 18.26 -24.28 -23.07
N HIS A 6 17.00 -24.00 -23.39
CA HIS A 6 16.14 -23.11 -22.58
C HIS A 6 15.77 -23.70 -21.23
N VAL A 7 15.53 -25.02 -21.20
CA VAL A 7 15.20 -25.73 -19.95
C VAL A 7 16.45 -25.83 -19.05
N PHE A 8 17.63 -26.00 -19.61
CA PHE A 8 18.88 -26.06 -18.86
C PHE A 8 19.23 -24.72 -18.23
N ASP A 9 19.02 -23.60 -18.95
CA ASP A 9 19.22 -22.25 -18.42
C ASP A 9 18.21 -21.90 -17.31
N MET A 10 16.94 -22.34 -17.44
CA MET A 10 15.94 -22.20 -16.37
C MET A 10 16.33 -22.97 -15.11
N ILE A 11 16.89 -24.17 -15.26
CA ILE A 11 17.33 -24.99 -14.11
C ILE A 11 18.56 -24.35 -13.43
N GLN A 12 19.50 -23.79 -14.19
CA GLN A 12 20.65 -23.08 -13.64
C GLN A 12 20.27 -21.78 -12.94
N ARG A 13 19.32 -21.00 -13.50
CA ARG A 13 18.76 -19.81 -12.84
C ARG A 13 18.01 -20.14 -11.56
N ASN A 14 17.26 -21.23 -11.53
CA ASN A 14 16.60 -21.73 -10.32
C ASN A 14 17.61 -22.20 -9.25
N LYS A 15 18.75 -22.73 -9.67
CA LYS A 15 19.82 -23.13 -8.75
C LYS A 15 20.54 -21.92 -8.15
N GLN A 16 20.84 -20.89 -8.95
CA GLN A 16 21.39 -19.61 -8.48
C GLN A 16 20.42 -18.86 -7.56
N ASN A 17 19.12 -18.89 -7.85
CA ASN A 17 18.09 -18.32 -6.98
C ASN A 17 17.99 -19.09 -5.65
N ARG A 18 18.14 -20.42 -5.64
CA ARG A 18 18.21 -21.22 -4.41
C ARG A 18 19.49 -20.98 -3.59
N GLU A 19 20.62 -20.75 -4.23
CA GLU A 19 21.86 -20.38 -3.54
C GLU A 19 21.83 -18.97 -2.98
N MET A 20 21.19 -18.01 -3.68
CA MET A 20 20.88 -16.68 -3.11
C MET A 20 19.93 -16.78 -1.91
N LEU A 21 18.93 -17.65 -1.96
CA LEU A 21 18.01 -17.92 -0.85
C LEU A 21 18.72 -18.55 0.36
N ASN A 22 19.66 -19.46 0.15
CA ASN A 22 20.42 -20.08 1.24
C ASN A 22 21.42 -19.12 1.88
N ASN A 23 22.05 -18.24 1.12
CA ASN A 23 22.88 -17.14 1.64
C ASN A 23 22.05 -16.11 2.42
N ARG A 24 20.76 -15.94 2.11
CA ARG A 24 19.80 -15.14 2.88
C ARG A 24 19.53 -15.73 4.27
N LYS A 25 19.35 -17.07 4.38
CA LYS A 25 19.06 -17.75 5.66
C LYS A 25 20.20 -17.61 6.68
N ASN A 26 21.44 -17.53 6.23
CA ASN A 26 22.60 -17.38 7.11
C ASN A 26 22.82 -15.93 7.60
N ARG A 27 22.32 -14.91 6.88
CA ARG A 27 22.39 -13.50 7.30
C ARG A 27 21.28 -13.07 8.26
N MET A 28 20.20 -13.85 8.42
CA MET A 28 19.11 -13.55 9.35
C MET A 28 19.46 -13.72 10.83
N LYS A 29 20.64 -14.29 11.16
CA LYS A 29 21.00 -14.60 12.56
C LYS A 29 21.63 -13.46 13.35
N ASP A 30 22.09 -12.37 12.72
CA ASP A 30 22.92 -11.36 13.41
C ASP A 30 22.41 -9.90 13.31
N ASN A 31 21.21 -9.63 12.84
CA ASN A 31 20.68 -8.27 12.84
C ASN A 31 19.82 -8.00 14.09
N ILE A 32 20.48 -7.63 15.17
CA ILE A 32 19.83 -6.93 16.29
C ILE A 32 19.40 -5.55 15.75
N PRO A 33 18.10 -5.21 15.75
CA PRO A 33 17.64 -3.91 15.26
C PRO A 33 18.31 -2.78 16.05
N LYS A 34 18.82 -1.76 15.37
CA LYS A 34 19.26 -0.50 15.98
C LYS A 34 18.05 0.34 16.42
N VAL A 35 17.18 -0.24 17.21
CA VAL A 35 15.98 0.44 17.72
C VAL A 35 16.29 0.96 19.12
N TYR A 36 16.89 2.16 19.20
CA TYR A 36 16.88 2.92 20.43
C TYR A 36 16.33 4.30 20.11
N ALA A 37 15.25 4.67 20.82
CA ALA A 37 14.60 5.95 20.69
C ALA A 37 15.61 7.08 20.91
N LYS A 38 16.02 7.77 19.83
CA LYS A 38 16.63 9.08 19.94
C LYS A 38 15.59 10.01 20.59
N GLU A 39 16.02 10.85 21.51
CA GLU A 39 15.17 11.90 22.06
C GLU A 39 14.53 12.69 20.91
N LYS A 40 13.20 12.66 20.83
CA LYS A 40 12.45 13.28 19.74
C LYS A 40 12.10 14.72 20.11
N ALA A 41 12.21 15.63 19.13
CA ALA A 41 11.67 16.98 19.29
C ALA A 41 10.16 16.91 19.64
N GLY A 42 9.66 17.82 20.49
CA GLY A 42 8.31 17.75 21.06
C GLY A 42 7.14 17.68 20.05
N ARG A 43 7.36 18.05 18.78
CA ARG A 43 6.39 17.90 17.69
C ARG A 43 6.56 16.62 16.86
N ASN A 44 7.57 15.81 17.15
CA ASN A 44 7.81 14.57 16.40
C ASN A 44 6.87 13.46 16.89
N ARG A 45 5.95 13.04 16.04
CA ARG A 45 4.94 12.00 16.31
C ARG A 45 5.29 10.64 15.69
N THR A 46 6.48 10.49 15.09
CA THR A 46 6.88 9.22 14.46
C THR A 46 6.72 8.06 15.42
N ILE A 47 5.97 7.05 15.01
CA ILE A 47 5.76 5.82 15.76
C ILE A 47 7.07 5.05 15.79
N THR A 48 7.54 4.70 16.98
CA THR A 48 8.72 3.87 17.21
C THR A 48 8.36 2.74 18.15
N LEU A 49 9.20 1.73 18.23
CA LEU A 49 9.07 0.64 19.19
C LEU A 49 10.09 0.85 20.32
N THR A 50 9.68 0.66 21.57
CA THR A 50 10.62 0.39 22.65
C THR A 50 11.13 -1.05 22.52
N LYS A 51 12.14 -1.41 23.30
CA LYS A 51 12.64 -2.79 23.32
C LYS A 51 11.54 -3.76 23.78
N GLU A 52 10.84 -3.39 24.83
CA GLU A 52 9.74 -4.17 25.40
C GLU A 52 8.59 -4.37 24.41
N GLU A 53 8.21 -3.31 23.67
CA GLU A 53 7.20 -3.38 22.62
C GLU A 53 7.66 -4.28 21.45
N TYR A 54 8.92 -4.12 21.02
CA TYR A 54 9.47 -4.98 19.99
C TYR A 54 9.46 -6.45 20.41
N ASP A 55 9.94 -6.76 21.63
CA ASP A 55 9.95 -8.10 22.16
C ASP A 55 8.51 -8.66 22.28
N PHE A 56 7.56 -7.85 22.73
CA PHE A 56 6.14 -8.23 22.79
C PHE A 56 5.56 -8.55 21.42
N PHE A 57 5.65 -7.61 20.47
CA PHE A 57 5.06 -7.81 19.15
C PHE A 57 5.78 -8.92 18.38
N SER A 58 7.11 -8.99 18.39
CA SER A 58 7.88 -10.00 17.66
C SER A 58 7.58 -11.42 18.13
N ASN A 59 7.37 -11.62 19.43
CA ASN A 59 6.99 -12.94 19.98
C ASN A 59 5.56 -13.35 19.62
N ASN A 60 4.70 -12.39 19.25
CA ASN A 60 3.31 -12.63 18.89
C ASN A 60 3.07 -12.61 17.36
N LEU A 61 4.10 -12.36 16.54
CA LEU A 61 3.99 -12.43 15.09
C LEU A 61 3.64 -13.84 14.61
N ILE A 62 2.74 -13.89 13.64
CA ILE A 62 2.31 -15.16 13.06
C ILE A 62 3.29 -15.60 11.99
N HIS A 63 3.78 -16.81 12.14
CA HIS A 63 4.64 -17.49 11.17
C HIS A 63 4.02 -18.79 10.70
N PHE A 64 4.03 -19.00 9.41
CA PHE A 64 3.65 -20.28 8.85
C PHE A 64 4.90 -21.01 8.35
N LYS A 65 5.21 -22.13 9.00
CA LYS A 65 6.31 -23.03 8.62
C LYS A 65 5.79 -24.46 8.46
N ASN A 66 6.30 -25.17 7.47
CA ASN A 66 5.97 -26.60 7.25
C ASN A 66 4.46 -26.87 7.13
N ARG A 67 3.74 -25.97 6.44
CA ARG A 67 2.32 -26.11 6.16
C ARG A 67 2.13 -26.41 4.67
N ASN A 68 1.07 -27.15 4.35
CA ASN A 68 0.71 -27.44 2.96
C ASN A 68 -0.42 -26.54 2.46
N ARG A 69 -1.21 -26.00 3.38
CA ARG A 69 -2.35 -25.12 3.11
C ARG A 69 -2.71 -24.30 4.34
N LEU A 70 -3.25 -23.11 4.11
CA LEU A 70 -3.80 -22.23 5.13
C LEU A 70 -5.30 -22.07 4.90
N GLU A 71 -6.04 -22.03 6.00
CA GLU A 71 -7.48 -21.75 5.96
C GLU A 71 -7.74 -20.26 6.15
N LEU A 72 -8.89 -19.77 5.65
CA LEU A 72 -9.22 -18.36 5.69
C LEU A 72 -9.25 -17.80 7.13
N CYS A 73 -9.74 -18.55 8.09
CA CYS A 73 -9.78 -18.13 9.50
C CYS A 73 -8.40 -17.96 10.14
N GLU A 74 -7.36 -18.59 9.60
CA GLU A 74 -5.99 -18.46 10.11
C GLU A 74 -5.31 -17.17 9.66
N ILE A 75 -5.77 -16.55 8.55
CA ILE A 75 -5.13 -15.39 7.93
C ILE A 75 -5.93 -14.09 8.04
N ILE A 76 -7.24 -14.16 8.30
CA ILE A 76 -8.10 -12.99 8.42
C ILE A 76 -7.76 -12.16 9.66
N ASN A 77 -7.62 -10.85 9.48
CA ASN A 77 -7.23 -9.87 10.47
C ASN A 77 -5.87 -10.21 11.10
N LYS A 78 -4.93 -10.64 10.25
CA LYS A 78 -3.58 -11.03 10.67
C LYS A 78 -2.50 -10.35 9.84
N THR A 79 -1.39 -10.06 10.52
CA THR A 79 -0.10 -9.76 9.92
C THR A 79 0.73 -11.04 9.92
N ILE A 80 1.12 -11.51 8.74
CA ILE A 80 1.89 -12.72 8.55
C ILE A 80 3.36 -12.34 8.35
N HIS A 81 4.21 -12.72 9.29
CA HIS A 81 5.65 -12.48 9.19
C HIS A 81 6.31 -13.65 8.44
N ASN A 82 6.33 -13.57 7.14
CA ASN A 82 6.96 -14.53 6.24
C ASN A 82 7.49 -13.82 4.98
N ASP A 83 8.41 -14.49 4.27
CA ASP A 83 8.64 -14.16 2.86
C ASP A 83 7.38 -14.56 2.07
N LEU A 84 6.87 -13.65 1.23
CA LEU A 84 5.70 -13.90 0.38
C LEU A 84 5.85 -15.20 -0.43
N PHE A 85 7.05 -15.45 -0.97
CA PHE A 85 7.31 -16.60 -1.82
C PHE A 85 7.28 -17.96 -1.08
N ASP A 86 7.42 -17.92 0.25
CA ASP A 86 7.31 -19.13 1.09
C ASP A 86 5.85 -19.48 1.41
N VAL A 87 4.91 -18.53 1.30
CA VAL A 87 3.52 -18.70 1.75
C VAL A 87 2.45 -18.47 0.70
N ILE A 88 2.76 -17.83 -0.42
CA ILE A 88 1.77 -17.46 -1.44
C ILE A 88 0.99 -18.67 -1.99
N ASP A 89 1.67 -19.81 -2.16
CA ASP A 89 1.04 -21.03 -2.67
C ASP A 89 0.20 -21.77 -1.60
N LEU A 90 0.32 -21.37 -0.33
CA LEU A 90 -0.44 -21.92 0.80
C LEU A 90 -1.76 -21.19 1.02
N LEU A 91 -1.88 -19.96 0.54
CA LEU A 91 -3.05 -19.11 0.75
C LEU A 91 -4.28 -19.65 0.03
N PRO A 92 -5.48 -19.52 0.63
CA PRO A 92 -6.72 -19.87 -0.02
C PRO A 92 -6.93 -19.05 -1.30
N LYS A 93 -7.47 -19.68 -2.35
CA LYS A 93 -7.77 -18.98 -3.60
C LYS A 93 -9.05 -18.14 -3.47
N GLN A 94 -9.12 -17.04 -4.24
CA GLN A 94 -10.32 -16.21 -4.38
C GLN A 94 -10.91 -15.71 -3.05
N PHE A 95 -10.04 -15.32 -2.10
CA PHE A 95 -10.50 -14.86 -0.79
C PHE A 95 -10.59 -13.32 -0.69
N ALA A 96 -9.76 -12.58 -1.44
CA ALA A 96 -9.65 -11.14 -1.33
C ALA A 96 -10.68 -10.41 -2.22
N ASP A 97 -11.39 -9.44 -1.66
CA ASP A 97 -12.24 -8.50 -2.39
C ASP A 97 -11.39 -7.43 -3.07
N LEU A 98 -10.33 -6.99 -2.39
CA LEU A 98 -9.39 -6.00 -2.86
C LEU A 98 -7.96 -6.44 -2.57
N ILE A 99 -7.08 -6.33 -3.56
CA ILE A 99 -5.64 -6.49 -3.38
C ILE A 99 -4.95 -5.16 -3.67
N ILE A 100 -4.08 -4.71 -2.75
CA ILE A 100 -3.23 -3.52 -2.95
C ILE A 100 -1.79 -3.98 -2.87
N ILE A 101 -1.02 -3.69 -3.92
CA ILE A 101 0.35 -4.15 -4.08
C ILE A 101 1.28 -2.95 -4.20
N ASP A 102 2.19 -2.79 -3.24
CA ASP A 102 3.30 -1.82 -3.29
C ASP A 102 4.64 -2.59 -3.30
N PRO A 103 5.02 -3.19 -4.43
CA PRO A 103 6.18 -4.07 -4.49
C PRO A 103 7.49 -3.27 -4.42
N PRO A 104 8.64 -3.90 -4.19
CA PRO A 104 9.92 -3.24 -4.40
C PRO A 104 10.01 -2.72 -5.86
N TYR A 105 10.16 -1.40 -6.01
CA TYR A 105 10.30 -0.78 -7.33
C TYR A 105 11.65 -1.17 -7.95
N ASN A 106 11.75 -1.08 -9.26
CA ASN A 106 13.00 -1.36 -9.99
C ASN A 106 14.07 -0.29 -9.72
N LEU A 107 14.38 -0.08 -8.46
CA LEU A 107 15.38 0.86 -7.95
C LEU A 107 16.32 0.14 -6.99
N THR A 108 17.61 0.48 -7.04
CA THR A 108 18.54 -0.03 -6.03
C THR A 108 18.22 0.63 -4.69
N LYS A 109 17.69 -0.16 -3.74
CA LYS A 109 17.27 0.32 -2.43
C LYS A 109 17.51 -0.74 -1.37
N ASP A 110 17.98 -0.30 -0.22
CA ASP A 110 18.08 -1.12 0.99
C ASP A 110 16.82 -0.97 1.83
N PHE A 111 16.28 -2.12 2.26
CA PHE A 111 15.15 -2.25 3.17
C PHE A 111 15.64 -2.97 4.42
N ASN A 112 16.33 -2.26 5.29
CA ASN A 112 16.79 -2.76 6.60
C ASN A 112 17.63 -4.05 6.49
N GLY A 113 18.65 -4.02 5.61
CA GLY A 113 19.55 -5.15 5.36
C GLY A 113 19.17 -6.06 4.19
N PHE A 114 18.03 -5.81 3.56
CA PHE A 114 17.65 -6.42 2.29
C PHE A 114 17.78 -5.40 1.16
N THR A 115 18.72 -5.62 0.24
CA THR A 115 18.91 -4.71 -0.91
C THR A 115 18.22 -5.26 -2.14
N PHE A 116 17.21 -4.55 -2.64
CA PHE A 116 16.69 -4.76 -3.98
C PHE A 116 17.60 -4.01 -4.97
N LYS A 117 18.08 -4.69 -6.01
CA LYS A 117 18.92 -4.10 -7.06
C LYS A 117 18.08 -3.81 -8.28
N SER A 118 18.27 -2.61 -8.86
CA SER A 118 17.67 -2.29 -10.16
C SER A 118 18.21 -3.19 -11.27
N SER A 119 17.33 -3.55 -12.18
CA SER A 119 17.58 -4.41 -13.33
C SER A 119 17.02 -3.74 -14.61
N SER A 120 17.20 -4.37 -15.75
CA SER A 120 16.52 -3.94 -16.98
C SER A 120 15.00 -4.08 -16.84
N ASN A 121 14.24 -3.33 -17.64
CA ASN A 121 12.77 -3.44 -17.63
C ASN A 121 12.27 -4.85 -17.95
N ASN A 122 12.95 -5.58 -18.82
CA ASN A 122 12.58 -6.96 -19.17
C ASN A 122 12.81 -7.91 -17.98
N GLU A 123 13.97 -7.81 -17.31
CA GLU A 123 14.24 -8.62 -16.12
C GLU A 123 13.26 -8.29 -14.99
N TYR A 124 12.89 -7.03 -14.83
CA TYR A 124 11.88 -6.64 -13.83
C TYR A 124 10.50 -7.15 -14.21
N LEU A 125 10.13 -7.14 -15.49
CA LEU A 125 8.88 -7.73 -15.96
C LEU A 125 8.86 -9.26 -15.71
N ASP A 126 9.96 -9.97 -15.98
CA ASP A 126 10.06 -11.40 -15.70
C ASP A 126 9.97 -11.69 -14.19
N TYR A 127 10.55 -10.83 -13.36
CA TYR A 127 10.36 -10.89 -11.91
C TYR A 127 8.87 -10.74 -11.53
N LEU A 128 8.16 -9.76 -12.08
CA LEU A 128 6.73 -9.58 -11.84
C LEU A 128 5.92 -10.81 -12.29
N ARG A 129 6.17 -11.32 -13.49
CA ARG A 129 5.50 -12.53 -14.04
C ARG A 129 5.70 -13.77 -13.20
N SER A 130 6.77 -13.86 -12.43
CA SER A 130 7.05 -15.03 -11.59
C SER A 130 6.09 -15.20 -10.41
N TRP A 131 5.44 -14.12 -9.96
CA TRP A 131 4.58 -14.14 -8.78
C TRP A 131 3.20 -13.47 -8.99
N PHE A 132 3.08 -12.48 -9.87
CA PHE A 132 1.86 -11.71 -10.03
C PHE A 132 0.63 -12.57 -10.40
N PRO A 133 0.71 -13.57 -11.30
CA PRO A 133 -0.42 -14.46 -11.59
C PRO A 133 -0.90 -15.24 -10.36
N LYS A 134 0.01 -15.59 -9.44
CA LYS A 134 -0.33 -16.25 -8.18
C LYS A 134 -1.14 -15.32 -7.28
N ILE A 135 -0.75 -14.03 -7.16
CA ILE A 135 -1.52 -13.01 -6.44
C ILE A 135 -2.91 -12.84 -7.06
N VAL A 136 -3.00 -12.72 -8.38
CA VAL A 136 -4.30 -12.57 -9.06
C VAL A 136 -5.22 -13.78 -8.80
N SER A 137 -4.66 -14.98 -8.60
CA SER A 137 -5.45 -16.17 -8.24
C SER A 137 -6.11 -16.07 -6.86
N LEU A 138 -5.62 -15.20 -5.98
CA LEU A 138 -6.19 -14.96 -4.64
C LEU A 138 -7.34 -13.96 -4.66
N LEU A 139 -7.48 -13.20 -5.74
CA LEU A 139 -8.55 -12.22 -5.93
C LEU A 139 -9.86 -12.93 -6.28
N LYS A 140 -10.97 -12.51 -5.66
CA LYS A 140 -12.34 -12.99 -5.99
C LYS A 140 -12.67 -12.72 -7.47
N PRO A 141 -13.64 -13.41 -8.07
CA PRO A 141 -14.06 -13.15 -9.45
C PRO A 141 -14.44 -11.69 -9.71
N ASN A 142 -15.15 -11.04 -8.79
CA ASN A 142 -15.55 -9.64 -8.83
C ASN A 142 -14.61 -8.70 -8.05
N GLY A 143 -13.41 -9.15 -7.74
CA GLY A 143 -12.43 -8.40 -6.96
C GLY A 143 -11.63 -7.40 -7.80
N SER A 144 -11.08 -6.41 -7.10
CA SER A 144 -10.27 -5.32 -7.66
C SER A 144 -8.82 -5.39 -7.18
N LEU A 145 -7.88 -4.91 -8.02
CA LEU A 145 -6.47 -4.87 -7.70
C LEU A 145 -5.87 -3.51 -8.05
N TYR A 146 -5.08 -2.97 -7.12
CA TYR A 146 -4.22 -1.81 -7.35
C TYR A 146 -2.74 -2.21 -7.27
N LEU A 147 -1.95 -1.77 -8.27
CA LEU A 147 -0.51 -2.01 -8.34
C LEU A 147 0.23 -0.69 -8.40
N CYS A 148 0.98 -0.39 -7.33
CA CYS A 148 1.75 0.85 -7.19
C CYS A 148 3.11 0.75 -7.86
N GLY A 149 3.62 1.87 -8.38
CA GLY A 149 4.96 1.93 -8.92
C GLY A 149 5.47 3.31 -9.26
N ASP A 150 6.76 3.35 -9.52
CA ASP A 150 7.50 4.50 -9.99
C ASP A 150 7.43 4.57 -11.53
N TRP A 151 7.60 5.77 -12.10
CA TRP A 151 7.55 5.99 -13.55
C TRP A 151 8.54 5.11 -14.34
N LYS A 152 9.66 4.68 -13.74
CA LYS A 152 10.65 3.84 -14.41
C LYS A 152 10.18 2.41 -14.62
N CYS A 153 9.36 1.91 -13.71
CA CYS A 153 8.82 0.55 -13.79
C CYS A 153 7.39 0.50 -14.32
N THR A 154 6.75 1.67 -14.55
CA THR A 154 5.32 1.75 -14.90
C THR A 154 4.94 0.96 -16.16
N ALA A 155 5.83 0.88 -17.16
CA ALA A 155 5.60 0.09 -18.38
C ALA A 155 5.52 -1.42 -18.08
N ALA A 156 6.44 -1.94 -17.25
CA ALA A 156 6.43 -3.34 -16.84
C ALA A 156 5.22 -3.67 -15.96
N LEU A 157 4.82 -2.73 -15.08
CA LEU A 157 3.62 -2.88 -14.25
C LEU A 157 2.36 -2.92 -15.10
N HIS A 158 2.22 -2.01 -16.06
CA HIS A 158 1.09 -2.01 -16.98
C HIS A 158 1.01 -3.33 -17.76
N GLN A 159 2.11 -3.77 -18.32
CA GLN A 159 2.16 -5.00 -19.11
C GLN A 159 1.75 -6.22 -18.28
N VAL A 160 2.29 -6.41 -17.08
CA VAL A 160 1.91 -7.57 -16.24
C VAL A 160 0.45 -7.50 -15.80
N MET A 161 -0.09 -6.29 -15.60
CA MET A 161 -1.51 -6.10 -15.32
C MET A 161 -2.37 -6.54 -16.49
N GLU A 162 -2.09 -6.07 -17.72
CA GLU A 162 -2.85 -6.44 -18.93
C GLU A 162 -2.78 -7.93 -19.26
N GLU A 163 -1.67 -8.59 -18.94
CA GLU A 163 -1.53 -10.04 -19.11
C GLU A 163 -2.45 -10.86 -18.19
N ASN A 164 -2.98 -10.28 -17.09
CA ASN A 164 -3.67 -11.02 -16.04
C ASN A 164 -5.05 -10.46 -15.66
N LEU A 165 -5.33 -9.19 -15.96
CA LEU A 165 -6.52 -8.45 -15.54
C LEU A 165 -7.01 -7.53 -16.65
N THR A 166 -8.25 -7.05 -16.56
CA THR A 166 -8.70 -5.90 -17.33
C THR A 166 -8.26 -4.62 -16.63
N VAL A 167 -7.34 -3.88 -17.24
CA VAL A 167 -6.88 -2.58 -16.74
C VAL A 167 -7.94 -1.53 -17.04
N LEU A 168 -8.45 -0.87 -16.01
CA LEU A 168 -9.50 0.15 -16.13
C LEU A 168 -8.97 1.57 -16.07
N ASN A 169 -7.92 1.83 -15.25
CA ASN A 169 -7.41 3.19 -15.07
C ASN A 169 -5.97 3.19 -14.57
N ARG A 170 -5.32 4.35 -14.71
CA ARG A 170 -4.08 4.70 -14.04
C ARG A 170 -4.32 5.95 -13.20
N ILE A 171 -4.08 5.86 -11.89
CA ILE A 171 -4.08 6.98 -10.97
C ILE A 171 -2.65 7.49 -10.86
N THR A 172 -2.43 8.79 -11.04
CA THR A 172 -1.16 9.44 -10.79
C THR A 172 -1.23 10.20 -9.48
N TRP A 173 -0.48 9.76 -8.49
CA TRP A 173 -0.38 10.45 -7.22
C TRP A 173 0.81 11.41 -7.23
N GLN A 174 0.53 12.71 -7.07
CA GLN A 174 1.55 13.74 -6.91
C GLN A 174 2.19 13.62 -5.52
N ARG A 175 3.44 13.30 -5.54
CA ARG A 175 4.27 13.03 -4.36
C ARG A 175 5.27 14.17 -4.17
N GLU A 176 5.04 15.03 -3.19
CA GLU A 176 6.02 16.04 -2.85
C GLU A 176 7.19 15.42 -2.07
N LYS A 177 8.39 15.51 -2.60
CA LYS A 177 9.60 15.08 -1.92
C LYS A 177 10.78 15.99 -2.23
N GLY A 178 11.43 16.44 -1.17
CA GLY A 178 12.79 16.98 -1.18
C GLY A 178 13.05 18.13 -2.15
N ARG A 179 14.31 18.45 -2.29
CA ARG A 179 14.81 19.50 -3.18
C ARG A 179 14.72 19.09 -4.64
N GLY A 180 14.75 20.05 -5.56
CA GLY A 180 14.74 19.78 -7.01
C GLY A 180 15.95 18.97 -7.48
N ALA A 181 15.85 18.42 -8.68
CA ALA A 181 16.98 17.76 -9.35
C ALA A 181 17.92 18.81 -9.97
N LEU A 182 19.21 18.49 -10.06
CA LEU A 182 20.21 19.39 -10.62
C LEU A 182 20.39 19.21 -12.13
N SER A 183 20.14 18.01 -12.68
CA SER A 183 20.43 17.64 -14.07
C SER A 183 19.22 17.18 -14.88
N ASN A 184 18.08 16.97 -14.24
CA ASN A 184 16.83 16.51 -14.87
C ASN A 184 15.63 16.91 -14.02
N TRP A 185 14.42 16.66 -14.52
CA TRP A 185 13.18 16.91 -13.80
C TRP A 185 13.09 16.05 -12.54
N LYS A 186 12.67 16.67 -11.43
CA LYS A 186 12.43 15.96 -10.18
C LYS A 186 11.28 14.96 -10.36
N ASN A 187 11.50 13.70 -9.95
CA ASN A 187 10.40 12.74 -9.83
C ASN A 187 9.45 13.16 -8.72
N GLY A 188 8.26 13.60 -9.10
CA GLY A 188 7.22 14.11 -8.20
C GLY A 188 5.95 13.27 -8.19
N MET A 189 5.96 12.06 -8.80
CA MET A 189 4.76 11.23 -8.89
C MET A 189 5.04 9.75 -8.69
N GLU A 190 3.97 9.03 -8.35
CA GLU A 190 3.86 7.57 -8.42
C GLU A 190 2.60 7.20 -9.20
N ASP A 191 2.65 6.10 -9.93
CA ASP A 191 1.52 5.54 -10.65
C ASP A 191 0.87 4.43 -9.82
N ILE A 192 -0.46 4.32 -9.88
CA ILE A 192 -1.26 3.27 -9.28
C ILE A 192 -2.17 2.72 -10.37
N TRP A 193 -1.85 1.53 -10.86
CA TRP A 193 -2.64 0.86 -11.89
C TRP A 193 -3.84 0.18 -11.26
N PHE A 194 -5.04 0.42 -11.80
CA PHE A 194 -6.29 -0.16 -11.37
C PHE A 194 -6.77 -1.22 -12.36
N GLY A 195 -6.92 -2.44 -11.90
CA GLY A 195 -7.42 -3.56 -12.70
C GLY A 195 -8.43 -4.41 -11.94
N VAL A 196 -9.27 -5.12 -12.72
CA VAL A 196 -10.32 -6.01 -12.23
C VAL A 196 -10.30 -7.34 -12.98
N LYS A 197 -10.83 -8.41 -12.39
CA LYS A 197 -10.99 -9.68 -13.09
C LYS A 197 -12.09 -9.63 -14.14
N ASP A 198 -13.22 -9.05 -13.77
CA ASP A 198 -14.37 -8.88 -14.66
C ASP A 198 -14.77 -7.40 -14.74
N ALA A 199 -14.63 -6.81 -15.92
CA ALA A 199 -14.99 -5.42 -16.16
C ALA A 199 -16.50 -5.15 -16.11
N LYS A 200 -17.33 -6.20 -16.09
CA LYS A 200 -18.79 -6.09 -16.01
C LYS A 200 -19.33 -6.34 -14.60
N ASP A 201 -18.54 -6.97 -13.73
CA ASP A 201 -18.91 -7.30 -12.36
C ASP A 201 -17.76 -7.01 -11.40
N TYR A 202 -17.69 -5.78 -10.89
CA TYR A 202 -16.75 -5.37 -9.84
C TYR A 202 -17.38 -4.32 -8.93
N TYR A 203 -16.95 -4.29 -7.68
CA TYR A 203 -17.40 -3.28 -6.73
C TYR A 203 -16.63 -1.97 -6.93
N PHE A 204 -17.35 -0.85 -7.11
CA PHE A 204 -16.78 0.49 -7.12
C PHE A 204 -17.76 1.52 -6.58
N ASP A 205 -17.48 2.09 -5.39
CA ASP A 205 -18.30 3.11 -4.73
C ASP A 205 -17.67 4.50 -4.93
N VAL A 206 -18.10 5.19 -5.97
CA VAL A 206 -17.64 6.55 -6.28
C VAL A 206 -18.17 7.59 -5.29
N GLU A 207 -19.30 7.31 -4.64
CA GLU A 207 -19.90 8.20 -3.64
C GLU A 207 -19.05 8.26 -2.36
N ALA A 208 -18.51 7.11 -1.92
CA ALA A 208 -17.67 7.00 -0.74
C ALA A 208 -16.32 7.73 -0.86
N VAL A 209 -15.94 8.15 -2.06
CA VAL A 209 -14.64 8.82 -2.31
C VAL A 209 -14.78 10.26 -2.77
N LYS A 210 -15.96 10.85 -2.63
CA LYS A 210 -16.18 12.28 -2.91
C LYS A 210 -15.22 13.17 -2.11
N GLN A 211 -14.80 14.25 -2.72
CA GLN A 211 -13.85 15.20 -2.17
C GLN A 211 -14.48 16.56 -1.97
N LYS A 212 -14.36 17.10 -0.76
CA LYS A 212 -14.76 18.47 -0.43
C LYS A 212 -13.66 19.43 -0.85
N ARG A 213 -13.94 20.26 -1.84
CA ARG A 213 -12.99 21.18 -2.46
C ARG A 213 -13.42 22.62 -2.24
N LYS A 214 -12.44 23.50 -1.99
CA LYS A 214 -12.67 24.94 -1.90
C LYS A 214 -13.05 25.49 -3.27
N VAL A 215 -14.11 26.29 -3.31
CA VAL A 215 -14.58 26.95 -4.54
C VAL A 215 -13.77 28.22 -4.75
N LEU A 216 -12.99 28.29 -5.82
CA LEU A 216 -12.16 29.44 -6.17
C LEU A 216 -12.96 30.50 -6.95
N ALA A 217 -13.92 30.06 -7.78
CA ALA A 217 -14.80 30.92 -8.56
C ALA A 217 -16.27 30.51 -8.31
N PRO A 218 -16.95 31.09 -7.31
CA PRO A 218 -18.30 30.69 -6.94
C PRO A 218 -19.30 31.16 -8.00
N TYR A 219 -19.84 30.22 -8.78
CA TYR A 219 -20.90 30.46 -9.73
C TYR A 219 -22.25 30.43 -9.03
N LYS A 220 -23.06 31.45 -9.28
CA LYS A 220 -24.45 31.55 -8.77
C LYS A 220 -25.43 31.51 -9.93
N GLU A 221 -26.51 30.75 -9.78
CA GLU A 221 -27.62 30.69 -10.69
C GLU A 221 -28.85 31.30 -9.97
N ASN A 222 -29.47 32.31 -10.54
CA ASN A 222 -30.59 33.06 -9.90
C ASN A 222 -30.24 33.55 -8.48
N GLY A 223 -29.01 34.00 -8.27
CA GLY A 223 -28.55 34.56 -6.99
C GLY A 223 -28.21 33.52 -5.92
N LYS A 224 -28.40 32.23 -6.19
CA LYS A 224 -28.09 31.12 -5.25
C LYS A 224 -26.88 30.32 -5.72
N PRO A 225 -26.08 29.73 -4.79
CA PRO A 225 -25.04 28.75 -5.14
C PRO A 225 -25.61 27.63 -6.00
N LYS A 226 -24.95 27.30 -7.11
CA LYS A 226 -25.43 26.25 -8.03
C LYS A 226 -25.07 24.84 -7.53
N ASP A 227 -23.80 24.64 -7.13
CA ASP A 227 -23.23 23.33 -6.81
C ASP A 227 -22.21 23.40 -5.65
N TRP A 228 -22.37 24.41 -4.78
CA TRP A 228 -21.47 24.64 -3.65
C TRP A 228 -22.24 25.15 -2.42
N GLU A 229 -21.63 24.95 -1.25
CA GLU A 229 -22.17 25.42 0.04
C GLU A 229 -21.35 26.58 0.57
N GLU A 230 -22.04 27.60 1.10
CA GLU A 230 -21.43 28.69 1.85
C GLU A 230 -21.30 28.27 3.32
N THR A 231 -20.09 28.33 3.86
CA THR A 231 -19.81 28.01 5.25
C THR A 231 -19.01 29.14 5.89
N GLU A 232 -18.93 29.19 7.22
CA GLU A 232 -18.15 30.20 7.95
C GLU A 232 -16.64 30.14 7.57
N ASN A 233 -16.16 29.00 7.09
CA ASN A 233 -14.75 28.78 6.71
C ASN A 233 -14.48 28.88 5.21
N GLY A 234 -15.49 29.35 4.44
CA GLY A 234 -15.38 29.49 2.99
C GLY A 234 -16.43 28.70 2.24
N ASN A 235 -16.30 28.72 0.92
CA ASN A 235 -17.22 28.08 0.01
C ASN A 235 -16.65 26.75 -0.43
N PHE A 236 -17.41 25.68 -0.29
CA PHE A 236 -16.98 24.32 -0.62
C PHE A 236 -17.99 23.61 -1.52
N ARG A 237 -17.51 22.68 -2.33
CA ARG A 237 -18.34 21.76 -3.10
C ARG A 237 -17.83 20.33 -2.99
N LEU A 238 -18.74 19.37 -3.11
CA LEU A 238 -18.39 17.95 -3.26
C LEU A 238 -18.16 17.64 -4.73
N THR A 239 -17.03 17.03 -5.03
CA THR A 239 -16.64 16.62 -6.39
C THR A 239 -16.22 15.15 -6.39
N TYR A 240 -16.44 14.49 -7.51
CA TYR A 240 -15.84 13.19 -7.75
C TYR A 240 -14.33 13.35 -7.97
N PRO A 241 -13.47 12.49 -7.37
CA PRO A 241 -12.04 12.57 -7.57
C PRO A 241 -11.68 12.21 -9.01
N SER A 242 -10.71 12.92 -9.58
CA SER A 242 -10.06 12.52 -10.83
C SER A 242 -9.04 11.42 -10.57
N ASN A 243 -8.41 10.91 -11.62
CA ASN A 243 -7.28 9.99 -11.52
C ASN A 243 -5.92 10.70 -11.33
N PHE A 244 -5.93 12.02 -11.06
CA PHE A 244 -4.75 12.79 -10.67
C PHE A 244 -4.94 13.29 -9.24
N TRP A 245 -4.10 12.79 -8.30
CA TRP A 245 -4.22 13.06 -6.87
C TRP A 245 -3.09 13.96 -6.39
N ASP A 246 -3.38 15.22 -6.18
CA ASP A 246 -2.47 16.26 -5.68
C ASP A 246 -2.72 16.65 -4.22
N ASP A 247 -3.74 16.05 -3.60
CA ASP A 247 -4.25 16.40 -2.28
C ASP A 247 -3.73 15.50 -1.15
N ILE A 248 -2.82 14.56 -1.45
CA ILE A 248 -2.31 13.57 -0.50
C ILE A 248 -0.81 13.80 -0.25
N SER A 249 -0.45 14.14 0.99
CA SER A 249 0.95 14.28 1.40
C SER A 249 1.54 12.93 1.79
N ILE A 250 2.84 12.76 1.56
CA ILE A 250 3.58 11.64 2.17
C ILE A 250 3.59 11.80 3.70
N PRO A 251 3.59 10.71 4.46
CA PRO A 251 3.77 10.78 5.90
C PRO A 251 5.11 11.42 6.25
N TYR A 252 5.11 12.31 7.24
CA TYR A 252 6.30 12.94 7.77
C TYR A 252 6.23 13.06 9.30
N TRP A 253 7.34 13.33 9.94
CA TRP A 253 7.57 13.21 11.38
C TRP A 253 6.53 13.85 12.31
N SER A 254 5.77 14.86 11.86
CA SER A 254 4.71 15.48 12.67
C SER A 254 3.33 14.83 12.48
N MET A 255 3.19 13.87 11.56
CA MET A 255 1.93 13.13 11.36
C MET A 255 1.83 11.94 12.32
N PRO A 256 0.64 11.66 12.90
CA PRO A 256 0.46 10.58 13.85
C PRO A 256 0.60 9.18 13.23
N GLU A 257 0.44 9.06 11.91
CA GLU A 257 0.59 7.81 11.16
C GLU A 257 2.04 7.45 10.82
N ASN A 258 2.98 8.41 10.96
CA ASN A 258 4.34 8.25 10.46
C ASN A 258 5.14 7.20 11.24
N THR A 259 5.90 6.38 10.52
CA THR A 259 6.94 5.49 11.06
C THR A 259 8.27 5.77 10.37
N ASP A 260 9.35 5.15 10.80
CA ASP A 260 10.65 5.25 10.12
C ASP A 260 10.74 4.35 8.86
N HIS A 261 9.64 3.74 8.42
CA HIS A 261 9.60 2.96 7.17
C HIS A 261 9.91 3.87 5.96
N PRO A 262 10.89 3.51 5.12
CA PRO A 262 11.44 4.44 4.12
C PRO A 262 10.50 4.76 2.95
N THR A 263 9.43 4.01 2.78
CA THR A 263 8.46 4.14 1.68
C THR A 263 7.02 4.01 2.14
N GLN A 264 6.73 4.34 3.39
CA GLN A 264 5.38 4.27 3.92
C GLN A 264 4.39 5.03 3.03
N LYS A 265 3.29 4.37 2.66
CA LYS A 265 2.17 5.01 1.99
C LYS A 265 1.28 5.74 3.00
N PRO A 266 0.67 6.89 2.62
CA PRO A 266 -0.24 7.63 3.50
C PRO A 266 -1.58 6.90 3.69
N GLU A 267 -2.14 6.99 4.90
CA GLU A 267 -3.45 6.41 5.22
C GLU A 267 -4.57 6.96 4.33
N LYS A 268 -4.54 8.25 4.03
CA LYS A 268 -5.53 8.89 3.13
C LYS A 268 -5.54 8.25 1.73
N LEU A 269 -4.37 7.87 1.20
CA LEU A 269 -4.27 7.21 -0.10
C LEU A 269 -4.94 5.83 -0.05
N MET A 270 -4.58 5.01 0.95
CA MET A 270 -5.16 3.69 1.13
C MET A 270 -6.66 3.76 1.39
N ALA A 271 -7.14 4.78 2.13
CA ALA A 271 -8.56 4.99 2.37
C ALA A 271 -9.35 5.23 1.09
N LYS A 272 -8.83 6.04 0.16
CA LYS A 272 -9.48 6.24 -1.15
C LYS A 272 -9.60 4.94 -1.93
N LEU A 273 -8.54 4.12 -1.98
CA LEU A 273 -8.55 2.84 -2.68
C LEU A 273 -9.52 1.84 -2.05
N ILE A 274 -9.48 1.73 -0.72
CA ILE A 274 -10.30 0.77 0.04
C ILE A 274 -11.78 1.14 -0.01
N LEU A 275 -12.13 2.40 0.19
CA LEU A 275 -13.52 2.86 0.14
C LEU A 275 -14.12 2.70 -1.25
N ALA A 276 -13.34 3.00 -2.31
CA ALA A 276 -13.79 2.82 -3.68
C ALA A 276 -14.04 1.36 -4.05
N SER A 277 -13.14 0.44 -3.64
CA SER A 277 -13.08 -0.88 -4.27
C SER A 277 -13.21 -2.07 -3.32
N CYS A 278 -13.53 -1.84 -2.05
CA CYS A 278 -13.78 -2.91 -1.08
C CYS A 278 -15.10 -2.67 -0.35
N PRO A 279 -16.10 -3.55 -0.45
CA PRO A 279 -17.34 -3.41 0.29
C PRO A 279 -17.11 -3.49 1.80
N LYS A 280 -18.06 -2.98 2.60
CA LYS A 280 -18.00 -3.11 4.05
C LYS A 280 -17.90 -4.58 4.45
N ASN A 281 -17.06 -4.90 5.44
CA ASN A 281 -16.69 -6.28 5.84
C ASN A 281 -15.97 -7.11 4.77
N GLY A 282 -15.66 -6.55 3.60
CA GLY A 282 -14.81 -7.17 2.59
C GLY A 282 -13.38 -7.36 3.08
N ILE A 283 -12.60 -8.15 2.35
CA ILE A 283 -11.23 -8.51 2.71
C ILE A 283 -10.25 -7.77 1.82
N VAL A 284 -9.37 -6.99 2.45
CA VAL A 284 -8.24 -6.32 1.79
C VAL A 284 -6.98 -7.15 2.03
N PHE A 285 -6.26 -7.46 0.97
CA PHE A 285 -4.99 -8.18 1.03
C PHE A 285 -3.83 -7.33 0.53
N ASP A 286 -2.73 -7.31 1.29
CA ASP A 286 -1.48 -6.63 0.95
C ASP A 286 -0.31 -7.61 1.07
N PRO A 287 0.27 -8.08 -0.05
CA PRO A 287 1.37 -9.02 -0.04
C PRO A 287 2.74 -8.42 0.30
N PHE A 288 2.85 -7.07 0.36
CA PHE A 288 4.07 -6.33 0.67
C PHE A 288 3.77 -5.25 1.73
N LEU A 289 3.30 -5.69 2.90
CA LEU A 289 2.62 -4.88 3.90
C LEU A 289 3.44 -3.68 4.43
N GLY A 290 4.76 -3.82 4.53
CA GLY A 290 5.61 -2.79 5.13
C GLY A 290 5.21 -2.48 6.57
N SER A 291 5.05 -1.19 6.88
CA SER A 291 4.59 -0.72 8.20
C SER A 291 3.07 -0.81 8.43
N GLY A 292 2.34 -1.56 7.60
CA GLY A 292 0.95 -1.94 7.85
C GLY A 292 -0.12 -0.94 7.40
N THR A 293 0.18 0.07 6.58
CA THR A 293 -0.80 1.12 6.26
C THR A 293 -2.10 0.55 5.70
N THR A 294 -2.02 -0.40 4.77
CA THR A 294 -3.20 -1.03 4.16
C THR A 294 -4.09 -1.74 5.19
N SER A 295 -3.50 -2.57 6.05
CA SER A 295 -4.22 -3.30 7.10
C SER A 295 -4.83 -2.36 8.16
N VAL A 296 -4.08 -1.33 8.57
CA VAL A 296 -4.52 -0.31 9.52
C VAL A 296 -5.74 0.44 8.99
N VAL A 297 -5.68 0.89 7.74
CA VAL A 297 -6.79 1.62 7.12
C VAL A 297 -8.00 0.70 6.88
N ALA A 298 -7.78 -0.54 6.46
CA ALA A 298 -8.86 -1.52 6.34
C ALA A 298 -9.59 -1.70 7.68
N LYS A 299 -8.86 -1.85 8.79
CA LYS A 299 -9.41 -1.94 10.15
C LYS A 299 -10.18 -0.67 10.54
N LYS A 300 -9.60 0.53 10.34
CA LYS A 300 -10.25 1.82 10.63
C LYS A 300 -11.56 2.02 9.87
N LEU A 301 -11.71 1.38 8.71
CA LEU A 301 -12.86 1.50 7.82
C LEU A 301 -13.82 0.29 7.87
N ASP A 302 -13.75 -0.56 8.89
CA ASP A 302 -14.58 -1.77 9.05
C ASP A 302 -14.43 -2.78 7.89
N ARG A 303 -13.22 -2.95 7.37
CA ARG A 303 -12.87 -4.02 6.45
C ARG A 303 -11.98 -5.03 7.16
N LYS A 304 -12.06 -6.28 6.74
CA LYS A 304 -11.11 -7.31 7.14
C LYS A 304 -9.81 -7.13 6.37
N TYR A 305 -8.72 -7.58 6.95
CA TYR A 305 -7.40 -7.45 6.31
C TYR A 305 -6.60 -8.76 6.39
N CYS A 306 -5.63 -8.88 5.53
CA CYS A 306 -4.54 -9.84 5.59
C CYS A 306 -3.31 -9.18 4.99
N GLY A 307 -2.18 -9.23 5.67
CA GLY A 307 -0.94 -8.64 5.16
C GLY A 307 0.25 -9.54 5.38
N ILE A 308 1.20 -9.53 4.46
CA ILE A 308 2.46 -10.29 4.56
C ILE A 308 3.62 -9.31 4.60
N GLU A 309 4.53 -9.50 5.56
CA GLU A 309 5.74 -8.71 5.73
C GLU A 309 6.92 -9.62 6.12
N MET A 310 8.01 -9.50 5.40
CA MET A 310 9.20 -10.31 5.66
C MET A 310 10.14 -9.74 6.73
N ASN A 311 10.06 -8.42 6.96
CA ASN A 311 10.89 -7.74 7.96
C ASN A 311 10.16 -7.70 9.30
N ALA A 312 10.77 -8.30 10.34
CA ALA A 312 10.16 -8.38 11.67
C ALA A 312 9.87 -7.00 12.29
N GLU A 313 10.76 -6.02 12.10
CA GLU A 313 10.56 -4.68 12.66
C GLU A 313 9.37 -3.97 11.98
N TYR A 314 9.23 -4.09 10.65
CA TYR A 314 8.11 -3.53 9.92
C TYR A 314 6.79 -4.21 10.30
N ALA A 315 6.80 -5.53 10.47
CA ALA A 315 5.65 -6.28 10.96
C ALA A 315 5.26 -5.85 12.38
N CYS A 316 6.23 -5.58 13.27
CA CYS A 316 5.97 -5.06 14.61
C CYS A 316 5.39 -3.63 14.57
N TRP A 317 5.83 -2.76 13.65
CA TRP A 317 5.17 -1.45 13.45
C TRP A 317 3.73 -1.61 12.96
N ALA A 318 3.48 -2.57 12.07
CA ALA A 318 2.13 -2.85 11.59
C ALA A 318 1.21 -3.27 12.76
N GLU A 319 1.66 -4.20 13.62
CA GLU A 319 0.91 -4.64 14.80
C GLU A 319 0.67 -3.51 15.80
N LYS A 320 1.69 -2.69 16.10
CA LYS A 320 1.51 -1.52 16.97
C LYS A 320 0.48 -0.54 16.40
N ARG A 321 0.55 -0.23 15.10
CA ARG A 321 -0.43 0.64 14.45
C ARG A 321 -1.83 0.04 14.41
N LEU A 322 -1.96 -1.27 14.25
CA LEU A 322 -3.24 -1.98 14.33
C LEU A 322 -3.84 -1.91 15.74
N GLN A 323 -3.02 -1.99 16.78
CA GLN A 323 -3.47 -1.78 18.17
C GLN A 323 -3.90 -0.32 18.39
N MET A 324 -3.15 0.65 17.88
CA MET A 324 -3.53 2.08 17.98
C MET A 324 -4.85 2.37 17.24
N ALA A 325 -5.12 1.69 16.13
CA ALA A 325 -6.37 1.83 15.37
C ALA A 325 -7.63 1.33 16.11
N GLU A 326 -7.47 0.57 17.20
CA GLU A 326 -8.60 0.21 18.09
C GLU A 326 -9.05 1.39 18.94
N LEU A 327 -8.12 2.30 19.26
CA LEU A 327 -8.38 3.46 20.11
C LEU A 327 -8.73 4.71 19.28
N ASP A 328 -8.19 4.83 18.07
CA ASP A 328 -8.39 5.96 17.18
C ASP A 328 -8.54 5.48 15.72
N ASN A 329 -9.76 5.54 15.21
CA ASN A 329 -10.09 5.20 13.84
C ASN A 329 -10.05 6.40 12.88
N SER A 330 -9.62 7.58 13.34
CA SER A 330 -9.51 8.76 12.49
C SER A 330 -8.45 8.58 11.38
N ILE A 331 -8.74 9.17 10.22
CA ILE A 331 -7.81 9.20 9.08
C ILE A 331 -7.61 10.67 8.69
N GLN A 332 -6.38 11.13 8.69
CA GLN A 332 -6.08 12.52 8.38
C GLN A 332 -6.56 12.89 6.97
N GLY A 333 -7.39 13.95 6.87
CA GLY A 333 -7.96 14.40 5.60
C GLY A 333 -9.18 13.60 5.13
N TYR A 334 -9.75 12.76 6.00
CA TYR A 334 -11.04 12.10 5.80
C TYR A 334 -11.88 12.28 7.06
N THR A 335 -12.98 13.03 6.96
CA THR A 335 -13.86 13.37 8.08
C THR A 335 -15.30 13.41 7.59
N ASP A 336 -16.23 12.88 8.39
CA ASP A 336 -17.68 12.89 8.08
C ASP A 336 -18.01 12.26 6.71
N GLY A 337 -17.30 11.20 6.36
CA GLY A 337 -17.53 10.44 5.12
C GLY A 337 -17.01 11.11 3.84
N VAL A 338 -16.26 12.21 3.94
CA VAL A 338 -15.71 12.92 2.77
C VAL A 338 -14.21 13.15 2.88
N PHE A 339 -13.54 13.14 1.74
CA PHE A 339 -12.14 13.54 1.67
C PHE A 339 -12.01 15.07 1.54
N TRP A 340 -10.97 15.61 2.15
CA TRP A 340 -10.66 17.03 2.13
C TRP A 340 -9.41 17.32 1.32
N GLU A 341 -9.37 18.48 0.70
CA GLU A 341 -8.16 18.99 0.06
C GLU A 341 -7.01 19.16 1.07
N ARG A 342 -5.78 19.24 0.54
CA ARG A 342 -4.59 19.60 1.33
C ARG A 342 -4.78 20.98 1.99
N ASN A 343 -4.19 21.14 3.18
CA ASN A 343 -4.21 22.41 3.94
C ASN A 343 -5.62 22.90 4.37
N SER A 344 -6.57 22.00 4.54
CA SER A 344 -7.94 22.30 4.98
C SER A 344 -8.23 21.94 6.43
N LEU A 345 -7.21 21.64 7.25
CA LEU A 345 -7.38 21.16 8.62
C LEU A 345 -8.20 22.11 9.50
N ASN A 346 -7.97 23.43 9.37
CA ASN A 346 -8.73 24.44 10.13
C ASN A 346 -10.24 24.40 9.78
N ALA A 347 -10.59 24.14 8.50
CA ALA A 347 -11.97 24.03 8.08
C ALA A 347 -12.63 22.71 8.56
N GLN A 348 -11.84 21.65 8.80
CA GLN A 348 -12.33 20.36 9.31
C GLN A 348 -12.63 20.41 10.81
N GLN A 349 -11.93 21.24 11.59
CA GLN A 349 -12.04 21.29 13.05
C GLN A 349 -13.25 22.07 13.57
N VAL A 350 -13.86 22.91 12.75
CA VAL A 350 -15.02 23.75 13.14
C VAL A 350 -16.36 22.99 13.03
N GLN A 351 -16.37 21.78 12.43
CA GLN A 351 -17.56 20.91 12.38
C GLN A 351 -17.68 19.95 13.58
N LYS A 352 -16.82 20.10 14.59
CA LYS A 352 -16.94 19.44 15.90
C LYS A 352 -17.46 20.46 16.92
#